data_4874821fb0bab347d8fc277af334e381
#
_entry.id   4874821fb0bab347d8fc277af334e381
#
_cell.length_a   1.000
_cell.length_b   1.000
_cell.length_c   1.000
_cell.angle_alpha   90.00
_cell.angle_beta   90.00
_cell.angle_gamma   90.00
#
_symmetry.space_group_name_H-M   'P 1'
#
loop_
_entity.id
_entity.type
_entity.pdbx_description
1 polymer ?
#
loop_
_entity_poly.entity_id
_entity_poly.type
_entity_poly.pdbx_seq_one_letter_code
_entity_poly.pdbx_strand_id
1 'polypeptide(L)'
;MKFTIYQESRIGKRASNQDRIAYCYSRDALLMVIADGMGGHLHGEVAAQIAVQFITQAFQREAQPLVADPVLFLSHVMTNAHHAILDYAFDKYLPEAPRTTVVACLIQNGQATTV
;
A
#
# COMPACT_ATOMS: atom_id res chain seq x y z
N MET A 1 13.21 1.75 -18.45
CA MET A 1 11.83 1.23 -18.50
C MET A 1 10.88 2.36 -18.81
N LYS A 2 9.91 2.09 -19.66
CA LYS A 2 8.84 3.05 -19.96
C LYS A 2 7.51 2.46 -19.60
N PHE A 3 6.62 3.28 -19.06
CA PHE A 3 5.27 2.85 -18.70
C PHE A 3 4.31 4.03 -18.73
N THR A 4 3.04 3.71 -18.91
CA THR A 4 1.94 4.67 -18.81
C THR A 4 1.01 4.22 -17.70
N ILE A 5 0.55 5.17 -16.87
CA ILE A 5 -0.29 4.87 -15.73
C ILE A 5 -1.62 5.59 -15.85
N TYR A 6 -2.70 4.86 -15.60
CA TYR A 6 -4.02 5.40 -15.42
C TYR A 6 -4.59 4.87 -14.10
N GLN A 7 -5.20 5.75 -13.32
CA GLN A 7 -5.82 5.31 -12.07
C GLN A 7 -7.12 6.06 -11.84
N GLU A 8 -8.05 5.37 -11.16
CA GLU A 8 -9.35 5.92 -10.84
C GLU A 8 -9.85 5.31 -9.54
N SER A 9 -10.53 6.13 -8.72
CA SER A 9 -11.15 5.68 -7.49
C SER A 9 -12.54 6.29 -7.41
N ARG A 10 -13.55 5.46 -7.07
CA ARG A 10 -14.95 5.88 -6.99
C ARG A 10 -15.59 5.38 -5.71
N ILE A 11 -16.52 6.15 -5.17
CA ILE A 11 -17.25 5.76 -3.96
C ILE A 11 -18.19 4.58 -4.24
N GLY A 12 -18.81 4.54 -5.42
CA GLY A 12 -19.76 3.48 -5.76
C GLY A 12 -20.95 3.51 -4.83
N LYS A 13 -21.28 2.38 -4.20
CA LYS A 13 -22.43 2.25 -3.30
C LYS A 13 -22.09 2.53 -1.83
N ARG A 14 -20.88 2.92 -1.52
CA ARG A 14 -20.44 3.19 -0.15
C ARG A 14 -20.81 4.60 0.27
N ALA A 15 -20.98 4.80 1.58
CA ALA A 15 -21.20 6.12 2.15
C ALA A 15 -19.97 7.02 2.01
N SER A 16 -18.77 6.42 2.00
CA SER A 16 -17.53 7.15 1.82
C SER A 16 -16.54 6.28 1.07
N ASN A 17 -15.61 6.92 0.36
CA ASN A 17 -14.54 6.21 -0.34
C ASN A 17 -13.34 6.08 0.59
N GLN A 18 -13.08 4.85 1.07
CA GLN A 18 -11.96 4.52 1.94
C GLN A 18 -10.78 3.93 1.17
N ASP A 19 -10.86 3.92 -0.15
CA ASP A 19 -9.82 3.36 -1.01
C ASP A 19 -8.67 4.33 -1.16
N ARG A 20 -7.47 3.79 -1.31
CA ARG A 20 -6.27 4.54 -1.65
C ARG A 20 -5.53 3.83 -2.76
N ILE A 21 -5.11 4.58 -3.75
CA ILE A 21 -4.35 4.08 -4.88
C ILE A 21 -3.08 4.92 -4.97
N ALA A 22 -1.95 4.24 -5.11
CA ALA A 22 -0.69 4.94 -5.27
C ALA A 22 0.23 4.18 -6.21
N TYR A 23 1.12 4.90 -6.84
CA TYR A 23 2.22 4.32 -7.56
C TYR A 23 3.48 5.14 -7.30
N CYS A 24 4.62 4.49 -7.38
CA CYS A 24 5.89 5.18 -7.36
C CYS A 24 6.88 4.39 -8.21
N TYR A 25 7.95 5.04 -8.61
CA TYR A 25 8.90 4.40 -9.51
C TYR A 25 10.30 4.94 -9.27
N SER A 26 11.26 4.11 -9.60
CA SER A 26 12.65 4.47 -9.77
C SER A 26 13.00 4.38 -11.25
N ARG A 27 14.28 4.48 -11.57
CA ARG A 27 14.71 4.36 -12.96
C ARG A 27 14.27 3.04 -13.61
N ASP A 28 14.32 1.93 -12.85
CA ASP A 28 14.14 0.59 -13.41
C ASP A 28 13.08 -0.25 -12.69
N ALA A 29 12.30 0.35 -11.81
CA ALA A 29 11.24 -0.36 -11.08
C ALA A 29 10.00 0.50 -10.94
N LEU A 30 8.85 -0.17 -10.92
CA LEU A 30 7.55 0.47 -10.70
C LEU A 30 6.79 -0.31 -9.63
N LEU A 31 6.28 0.39 -8.64
CA LEU A 31 5.41 -0.16 -7.63
C LEU A 31 4.01 0.43 -7.76
N MET A 32 3.00 -0.42 -7.72
CA MET A 32 1.60 -0.02 -7.67
C MET A 32 0.96 -0.62 -6.43
N VAL A 33 0.18 0.18 -5.70
CA VAL A 33 -0.47 -0.24 -4.46
C VAL A 33 -1.93 0.20 -4.49
N ILE A 34 -2.82 -0.72 -4.13
CA ILE A 34 -4.24 -0.42 -3.92
C ILE A 34 -4.59 -0.89 -2.52
N ALA A 35 -5.18 -0.01 -1.73
CA ALA A 35 -5.64 -0.32 -0.38
C ALA A 35 -7.11 0.06 -0.26
N ASP A 36 -7.92 -0.87 0.25
CA ASP A 36 -9.36 -0.69 0.43
C ASP A 36 -9.66 -0.77 1.92
N GLY A 37 -9.93 0.38 2.54
CA GLY A 37 -10.32 0.46 3.94
C GLY A 37 -11.69 -0.12 4.15
N MET A 38 -11.85 -0.94 5.18
CA MET A 38 -13.08 -1.70 5.41
C MET A 38 -13.60 -1.59 6.83
N GLY A 39 -14.83 -2.09 7.02
CA GLY A 39 -15.48 -2.15 8.29
C GLY A 39 -16.47 -1.01 8.55
N GLY A 40 -16.70 -0.12 7.59
CA GLY A 40 -17.62 0.99 7.75
C GLY A 40 -17.30 1.92 8.91
N HIS A 41 -16.08 1.87 9.41
CA HIS A 41 -15.64 2.64 10.55
C HIS A 41 -14.86 3.87 10.14
N LEU A 42 -14.81 4.86 11.03
CA LEU A 42 -14.15 6.14 10.81
C LEU A 42 -12.65 6.00 10.50
N HIS A 43 -12.03 4.88 10.86
CA HIS A 43 -10.59 4.71 10.73
C HIS A 43 -10.17 3.80 9.57
N GLY A 44 -11.12 3.29 8.76
CA GLY A 44 -10.77 2.45 7.62
C GLY A 44 -9.91 3.17 6.60
N GLU A 45 -10.23 4.42 6.29
CA GLU A 45 -9.43 5.24 5.39
C GLU A 45 -8.03 5.52 5.97
N VAL A 46 -7.92 5.62 7.29
CA VAL A 46 -6.63 5.81 7.95
C VAL A 46 -5.77 4.56 7.80
N ALA A 47 -6.36 3.38 7.97
CA ALA A 47 -5.62 2.13 7.76
C ALA A 47 -5.10 2.03 6.32
N ALA A 48 -5.94 2.34 5.33
CA ALA A 48 -5.53 2.34 3.93
C ALA A 48 -4.39 3.35 3.68
N GLN A 49 -4.51 4.54 4.26
CA GLN A 49 -3.49 5.58 4.12
C GLN A 49 -2.17 5.15 4.75
N ILE A 50 -2.19 4.57 5.95
CA ILE A 50 -0.98 4.09 6.63
C ILE A 50 -0.31 3.02 5.77
N ALA A 51 -1.07 2.05 5.26
CA ALA A 51 -0.53 0.97 4.44
C ALA A 51 0.15 1.53 3.18
N VAL A 52 -0.53 2.40 2.46
CA VAL A 52 0.01 2.98 1.22
C VAL A 52 1.28 3.79 1.49
N GLN A 53 1.27 4.63 2.53
CA GLN A 53 2.43 5.44 2.87
C GLN A 53 3.62 4.57 3.27
N PHE A 54 3.40 3.55 4.09
CA PHE A 54 4.47 2.69 4.57
C PHE A 54 5.14 1.93 3.41
N ILE A 55 4.32 1.40 2.51
CA ILE A 55 4.81 0.60 1.38
C ILE A 55 5.55 1.49 0.37
N THR A 56 4.99 2.65 0.03
CA THR A 56 5.62 3.54 -0.95
C THR A 56 6.91 4.15 -0.41
N GLN A 57 6.96 4.50 0.86
CA GLN A 57 8.18 5.03 1.47
C GLN A 57 9.29 3.97 1.51
N ALA A 58 8.95 2.73 1.82
CA ALA A 58 9.92 1.64 1.80
C ALA A 58 10.47 1.43 0.38
N PHE A 59 9.61 1.47 -0.63
CA PHE A 59 10.05 1.36 -2.02
C PHE A 59 11.01 2.49 -2.40
N GLN A 60 10.67 3.73 -2.07
CA GLN A 60 11.53 4.87 -2.38
C GLN A 60 12.90 4.75 -1.75
N ARG A 61 12.96 4.14 -0.58
CA ARG A 61 14.21 3.94 0.15
C ARG A 61 15.06 2.80 -0.44
N GLU A 62 14.42 1.72 -0.90
CA GLU A 62 15.12 0.49 -1.28
C GLU A 62 15.31 0.30 -2.78
N ALA A 63 14.48 0.91 -3.63
CA ALA A 63 14.58 0.77 -5.08
C ALA A 63 15.59 1.75 -5.67
N GLN A 64 16.87 1.37 -5.62
CA GLN A 64 17.97 2.24 -6.01
C GLN A 64 18.96 1.48 -6.93
N PRO A 65 18.65 1.28 -8.21
CA PRO A 65 17.37 1.58 -8.90
C PRO A 65 16.38 0.43 -8.86
N LEU A 66 16.73 -0.72 -8.32
CA LEU A 66 15.92 -1.92 -8.24
C LEU A 66 15.81 -2.37 -6.78
N VAL A 67 14.72 -3.07 -6.49
CA VAL A 67 14.59 -3.80 -5.23
C VAL A 67 15.38 -5.10 -5.33
N ALA A 68 16.20 -5.40 -4.32
CA ALA A 68 17.10 -6.54 -4.35
C ALA A 68 16.36 -7.87 -4.44
N ASP A 69 15.28 -8.03 -3.67
CA ASP A 69 14.45 -9.26 -3.65
C ASP A 69 12.99 -8.84 -3.59
N PRO A 70 12.28 -8.86 -4.74
CA PRO A 70 10.89 -8.41 -4.78
C PRO A 70 9.94 -9.17 -3.85
N VAL A 71 10.06 -10.49 -3.77
CA VAL A 71 9.19 -11.30 -2.93
C VAL A 71 9.41 -10.97 -1.46
N LEU A 72 10.66 -10.94 -1.04
CA LEU A 72 11.03 -10.61 0.34
C LEU A 72 10.62 -9.18 0.68
N PHE A 73 10.85 -8.24 -0.24
CA PHE A 73 10.46 -6.84 -0.05
C PHE A 73 8.95 -6.72 0.20
N LEU A 74 8.14 -7.30 -0.68
CA LEU A 74 6.68 -7.19 -0.55
C LEU A 74 6.18 -7.86 0.73
N SER A 75 6.75 -9.00 1.10
CA SER A 75 6.43 -9.69 2.35
C SER A 75 6.73 -8.82 3.57
N HIS A 76 7.90 -8.21 3.60
CA HIS A 76 8.32 -7.37 4.73
C HIS A 76 7.47 -6.10 4.84
N VAL A 77 7.20 -5.42 3.72
CA VAL A 77 6.43 -4.17 3.79
C VAL A 77 4.98 -4.42 4.20
N MET A 78 4.40 -5.55 3.81
CA MET A 78 3.06 -5.91 4.25
C MET A 78 3.01 -6.13 5.76
N THR A 79 3.98 -6.86 6.30
CA THR A 79 4.08 -7.07 7.75
C THR A 79 4.30 -5.77 8.50
N ASN A 80 5.20 -4.92 8.01
CA ASN A 80 5.50 -3.65 8.66
C ASN A 80 4.32 -2.69 8.60
N ALA A 81 3.58 -2.67 7.50
CA ALA A 81 2.36 -1.87 7.37
C ALA A 81 1.31 -2.33 8.38
N HIS A 82 1.16 -3.65 8.55
CA HIS A 82 0.25 -4.21 9.55
C HIS A 82 0.61 -3.72 10.96
N HIS A 83 1.88 -3.80 11.32
CA HIS A 83 2.34 -3.33 12.63
C HIS A 83 2.10 -1.83 12.81
N ALA A 84 2.30 -1.04 11.77
CA ALA A 84 2.05 0.40 11.84
C ALA A 84 0.58 0.72 12.11
N ILE A 85 -0.34 -0.06 11.53
CA ILE A 85 -1.77 0.09 11.79
C ILE A 85 -2.09 -0.28 13.24
N LEU A 86 -1.50 -1.36 13.76
CA LEU A 86 -1.70 -1.76 15.15
C LEU A 86 -1.17 -0.70 16.12
N ASP A 87 0.00 -0.12 15.82
CA ASP A 87 0.58 0.96 16.64
C ASP A 87 -0.33 2.19 16.65
N TYR A 88 -0.90 2.54 15.51
CA TYR A 88 -1.87 3.63 15.43
C TYR A 88 -3.07 3.38 16.33
N ALA A 89 -3.63 2.15 16.26
CA ALA A 89 -4.79 1.80 17.08
C ALA A 89 -4.46 1.87 18.58
N PHE A 90 -3.30 1.39 18.97
CA PHE A 90 -2.85 1.46 20.36
C PHE A 90 -2.68 2.92 20.82
N ASP A 91 -2.00 3.73 20.03
CA ASP A 91 -1.74 5.13 20.38
C ASP A 91 -3.02 5.96 20.48
N LYS A 92 -4.04 5.59 19.73
CA LYS A 92 -5.34 6.29 19.73
C LYS A 92 -6.37 5.66 20.64
N TYR A 93 -5.99 4.63 21.42
CA TYR A 93 -6.88 3.92 22.34
C TYR A 93 -8.14 3.38 21.65
N LEU A 94 -7.99 2.89 20.42
CA LEU A 94 -9.12 2.32 19.68
C LEU A 94 -9.47 0.94 20.23
N PRO A 95 -10.78 0.62 20.37
CA PRO A 95 -11.19 -0.72 20.84
C PRO A 95 -10.85 -1.82 19.85
N GLU A 96 -10.81 -1.48 18.55
CA GLU A 96 -10.43 -2.40 17.49
C GLU A 96 -9.47 -1.71 16.54
N ALA A 97 -8.52 -2.47 16.00
CA ALA A 97 -7.64 -1.95 14.96
C ALA A 97 -8.45 -1.75 13.67
N PRO A 98 -8.25 -0.61 12.98
CA PRO A 98 -8.87 -0.42 11.67
C PRO A 98 -8.29 -1.42 10.67
N ARG A 99 -9.04 -1.69 9.61
CA ARG A 99 -8.70 -2.72 8.63
C ARG A 99 -8.63 -2.15 7.24
N THR A 100 -7.74 -2.75 6.45
CA THR A 100 -7.66 -2.49 5.02
C THR A 100 -7.21 -3.75 4.31
N THR A 101 -7.70 -3.95 3.09
CA THR A 101 -7.07 -4.89 2.18
C THR A 101 -5.97 -4.14 1.45
N VAL A 102 -4.94 -4.85 1.00
CA VAL A 102 -3.85 -4.27 0.22
C VAL A 102 -3.48 -5.22 -0.89
N VAL A 103 -3.36 -4.68 -2.10
CA VAL A 103 -2.77 -5.38 -3.23
C VAL A 103 -1.61 -4.54 -3.71
N ALA A 104 -0.43 -5.14 -3.82
CA ALA A 104 0.77 -4.47 -4.32
C ALA A 104 1.37 -5.27 -5.46
N CYS A 105 1.86 -4.54 -6.47
CA CYS A 105 2.52 -5.14 -7.62
C CYS A 105 3.83 -4.38 -7.87
N LEU A 106 4.92 -5.13 -7.91
CA LEU A 106 6.25 -4.60 -8.21
C LEU A 106 6.69 -5.13 -9.57
N ILE A 107 7.03 -4.20 -10.47
CA ILE A 107 7.48 -4.53 -11.81
C ILE A 107 8.93 -4.08 -11.96
N GLN A 108 9.81 -5.02 -12.26
CA GLN A 108 11.21 -4.77 -12.58
C GLN A 108 11.78 -5.95 -13.34
N ASN A 109 12.79 -5.71 -14.19
CA ASN A 109 13.46 -6.74 -14.99
C ASN A 109 12.46 -7.56 -15.85
N GLY A 110 11.41 -6.90 -16.36
CA GLY A 110 10.41 -7.56 -17.18
C GLY A 110 9.50 -8.53 -16.43
N GLN A 111 9.52 -8.51 -15.10
CA GLN A 111 8.71 -9.41 -14.25
C GLN A 111 7.83 -8.60 -13.32
N ALA A 112 6.62 -9.13 -13.06
CA ALA A 112 5.68 -8.57 -12.10
C ALA A 112 5.61 -9.52 -10.89
N THR A 113 5.77 -8.96 -9.70
CA THR A 113 5.61 -9.68 -8.43
C THR A 113 4.45 -9.06 -7.67
N THR A 114 3.50 -9.89 -7.24
CA THR A 114 2.30 -9.42 -6.55
C THR A 114 2.15 -10.08 -5.18
N VAL A 115 1.41 -9.39 -4.33
CA VAL A 115 1.03 -9.90 -3.02
C VAL A 115 -0.32 -9.32 -2.59
#